data_984e701f78c428ddda139e1e34a40c39
#
_entry.id   984e701f78c428ddda139e1e34a40c39
#
_cell.length_a   1.000
_cell.length_b   1.000
_cell.length_c   1.000
_cell.angle_alpha   90.00
_cell.angle_beta   90.00
_cell.angle_gamma   90.00
#
_symmetry.space_group_name_H-M   'P 1'
#
loop_
_entity.id
_entity.type
_entity.pdbx_description
1 polymer ?
#
loop_
_entity_poly.entity_id
_entity_poly.type
_entity_poly.pdbx_seq_one_letter_code
_entity_poly.pdbx_strand_id
1 'polypeptide(L)'
;MRGIYAASFSLLCDAAAYPVINSSVFYLDDFPSPVPGGDGTYIRRDYGMSIADFYSKVWWPDLMKLAQQYSIRFTGVMIENYEDDTQSAPVRQPDTQQFRYYGSLLLQQGGEVGFHGYNHQPLVLPDTDYKDLYSYRQWPSEDAIAAAMNELIDFQKTVLPNTEGSVYVPPSNILSAAGRKVLGSTVTQIRTIASTYFEDGTSLPYVQEFGVASDGIVEQPRIVSGGMVGDTYMRLAAMSELNMHYVSTHFMHPDDLLDVDRGAAEGWETYKGGLKDYLKWLSAAAPDLRRQTGTECSAAIQRYAQLTVTLDSTDTAWTLHLGNFVDEAWLFFRANEGTPGKVTGGELTRLTGDLYLLKANADTVRIEKKGA
;
A
#
# COMPACT_ATOMS: atom_id res chain seq x y z
N MET A 1 -11.32 13.63 0.51
CA MET A 1 -11.96 14.67 1.35
C MET A 1 -12.86 14.12 2.46
N ARG A 2 -13.27 12.85 2.40
CA ARG A 2 -14.14 12.20 3.41
C ARG A 2 -13.57 12.27 4.84
N GLY A 3 -12.26 12.14 5.02
CA GLY A 3 -11.63 12.24 6.33
C GLY A 3 -11.77 13.60 7.00
N ILE A 4 -11.84 14.67 6.22
CA ILE A 4 -12.11 16.01 6.77
C ILE A 4 -13.55 16.07 7.32
N TYR A 5 -14.51 15.46 6.64
CA TYR A 5 -15.89 15.34 7.13
C TYR A 5 -15.96 14.46 8.38
N ALA A 6 -15.27 13.30 8.40
CA ALA A 6 -15.24 12.43 9.57
C ALA A 6 -14.68 13.14 10.81
N ALA A 7 -13.56 13.85 10.64
CA ALA A 7 -12.97 14.67 11.70
C ALA A 7 -13.91 15.77 12.18
N SER A 8 -14.55 16.51 11.26
CA SER A 8 -15.50 17.57 11.59
C SER A 8 -16.74 17.03 12.30
N PHE A 9 -17.29 15.90 11.81
CA PHE A 9 -18.45 15.27 12.42
C PHE A 9 -18.17 14.83 13.86
N SER A 10 -16.99 14.29 14.13
CA SER A 10 -16.58 13.85 15.47
C SER A 10 -16.52 14.99 16.49
N LEU A 11 -16.46 16.26 16.05
CA LEU A 11 -16.48 17.45 16.91
C LEU A 11 -17.90 17.84 17.35
N LEU A 12 -18.95 17.29 16.73
CA LEU A 12 -20.35 17.64 17.01
C LEU A 12 -20.97 16.77 18.12
N CYS A 13 -20.27 15.72 18.56
CA CYS A 13 -20.75 14.79 19.57
C CYS A 13 -20.01 15.02 20.89
N ASP A 14 -20.61 14.74 22.03
CA ASP A 14 -19.95 14.78 23.36
C ASP A 14 -18.77 13.83 23.41
N ALA A 15 -18.93 12.68 22.79
CA ALA A 15 -17.85 11.72 22.48
C ALA A 15 -18.16 10.99 21.17
N ALA A 16 -17.12 10.60 20.46
CA ALA A 16 -17.22 9.82 19.23
C ALA A 16 -16.17 8.71 19.20
N ALA A 17 -16.55 7.55 18.65
CA ALA A 17 -15.62 6.45 18.38
C ALA A 17 -15.93 5.81 17.04
N TYR A 18 -14.90 5.55 16.24
CA TYR A 18 -15.04 4.82 14.98
C TYR A 18 -13.78 4.03 14.65
N PRO A 19 -13.91 2.89 13.93
CA PRO A 19 -12.78 2.04 13.61
C PRO A 19 -11.83 2.72 12.62
N VAL A 20 -10.53 2.39 12.76
CA VAL A 20 -9.48 2.79 11.83
C VAL A 20 -8.55 1.59 11.55
N ILE A 21 -7.82 1.65 10.45
CA ILE A 21 -6.91 0.57 10.02
C ILE A 21 -5.60 0.64 10.80
N ASN A 22 -5.08 1.85 11.03
CA ASN A 22 -3.79 2.13 11.61
C ASN A 22 -2.65 1.39 10.90
N SER A 23 -2.34 1.81 9.67
CA SER A 23 -1.32 1.17 8.85
C SER A 23 -0.61 2.15 7.92
N SER A 24 0.68 1.90 7.68
CA SER A 24 1.47 2.58 6.65
C SER A 24 2.24 1.56 5.84
N VAL A 25 2.03 1.54 4.53
CA VAL A 25 2.65 0.61 3.57
C VAL A 25 3.37 1.38 2.49
N PHE A 26 4.54 0.86 2.09
CA PHE A 26 5.35 1.40 0.99
C PHE A 26 5.59 0.31 -0.04
N TYR A 27 5.08 0.52 -1.24
CA TYR A 27 5.26 -0.38 -2.37
C TYR A 27 6.46 0.04 -3.22
N LEU A 28 7.21 -0.95 -3.70
CA LEU A 28 8.18 -0.81 -4.79
C LEU A 28 7.64 -1.59 -5.98
N ASP A 29 7.09 -0.88 -6.95
CA ASP A 29 6.62 -1.47 -8.19
C ASP A 29 7.83 -1.87 -9.05
N ASP A 30 7.64 -2.70 -10.08
CA ASP A 30 8.68 -3.17 -11.00
C ASP A 30 9.89 -3.85 -10.32
N PHE A 31 9.65 -4.44 -9.16
CA PHE A 31 10.71 -5.09 -8.38
C PHE A 31 11.25 -6.36 -9.10
N PRO A 32 12.56 -6.67 -9.09
CA PRO A 32 13.59 -6.06 -8.24
C PRO A 32 14.37 -4.93 -8.88
N SER A 33 14.15 -4.64 -10.18
CA SER A 33 14.96 -3.67 -10.92
C SER A 33 16.49 -3.75 -10.60
N PRO A 34 17.40 -3.50 -11.49
CA PRO A 34 17.38 -2.33 -12.37
C PRO A 34 16.37 -2.52 -13.49
N VAL A 35 15.68 -1.45 -13.78
CA VAL A 35 14.73 -1.36 -14.88
C VAL A 35 15.46 -1.72 -16.17
N PRO A 36 14.90 -2.60 -17.00
CA PRO A 36 15.60 -3.10 -18.19
C PRO A 36 15.89 -2.03 -19.24
N GLY A 37 15.23 -0.89 -19.21
CA GLY A 37 15.39 0.16 -20.19
C GLY A 37 15.02 1.53 -19.68
N GLY A 38 15.28 2.54 -20.49
CA GLY A 38 14.93 3.92 -20.20
C GLY A 38 16.03 4.89 -20.60
N ASP A 39 15.75 6.19 -20.54
CA ASP A 39 16.74 7.21 -20.85
C ASP A 39 17.58 7.57 -19.62
N GLY A 40 18.75 6.97 -19.51
CA GLY A 40 19.72 7.28 -18.47
C GLY A 40 20.44 8.63 -18.60
N THR A 41 19.97 9.55 -19.43
CA THR A 41 20.64 10.86 -19.69
C THR A 41 20.80 11.65 -18.41
N TYR A 42 19.79 11.74 -17.57
CA TYR A 42 19.85 12.51 -16.32
C TYR A 42 20.73 11.83 -15.27
N ILE A 43 20.73 10.50 -15.21
CA ILE A 43 21.65 9.73 -14.35
C ILE A 43 23.11 9.98 -14.78
N ARG A 44 23.39 9.95 -16.07
CA ARG A 44 24.73 10.27 -16.59
C ARG A 44 25.12 11.71 -16.31
N ARG A 45 24.17 12.67 -16.45
CA ARG A 45 24.38 14.08 -16.14
C ARG A 45 24.81 14.29 -14.69
N ASP A 46 24.12 13.67 -13.75
CA ASP A 46 24.23 13.96 -12.32
C ASP A 46 25.30 13.11 -11.63
N TYR A 47 25.53 11.88 -12.09
CA TYR A 47 26.39 10.90 -11.43
C TYR A 47 27.55 10.39 -12.31
N GLY A 48 27.53 10.61 -13.60
CA GLY A 48 28.52 10.04 -14.53
C GLY A 48 28.47 8.50 -14.60
N MET A 49 27.36 7.88 -14.25
CA MET A 49 27.21 6.42 -14.11
C MET A 49 26.32 5.83 -15.21
N SER A 50 26.47 4.52 -15.43
CA SER A 50 25.45 3.74 -16.13
C SER A 50 24.20 3.59 -15.26
N ILE A 51 23.07 3.25 -15.88
CA ILE A 51 21.80 2.98 -15.14
C ILE A 51 22.04 1.90 -14.08
N ALA A 52 22.61 0.75 -14.46
CA ALA A 52 22.86 -0.36 -13.55
C ALA A 52 23.78 0.01 -12.36
N ASP A 53 24.84 0.79 -12.63
CA ASP A 53 25.75 1.26 -11.57
C ASP A 53 25.06 2.25 -10.63
N PHE A 54 24.24 3.14 -11.15
CA PHE A 54 23.51 4.09 -10.34
C PHE A 54 22.51 3.36 -9.39
N TYR A 55 21.71 2.44 -9.91
CA TYR A 55 20.75 1.71 -9.06
C TYR A 55 21.47 0.89 -7.99
N SER A 56 22.55 0.18 -8.35
CA SER A 56 23.27 -0.67 -7.39
C SER A 56 24.08 0.12 -6.36
N LYS A 57 24.67 1.27 -6.74
CA LYS A 57 25.62 2.00 -5.90
C LYS A 57 25.03 3.23 -5.20
N VAL A 58 23.92 3.78 -5.70
CA VAL A 58 23.30 5.00 -5.19
C VAL A 58 21.87 4.75 -4.75
N TRP A 59 20.98 4.40 -5.68
CA TRP A 59 19.54 4.33 -5.43
C TRP A 59 19.16 3.31 -4.33
N TRP A 60 19.55 2.04 -4.50
CA TRP A 60 19.26 1.01 -3.50
C TRP A 60 19.88 1.30 -2.13
N PRO A 61 21.18 1.69 -2.02
CA PRO A 61 21.75 2.06 -0.74
C PRO A 61 21.01 3.23 -0.06
N ASP A 62 20.63 4.25 -0.81
CA ASP A 62 19.90 5.39 -0.25
C ASP A 62 18.49 5.02 0.18
N LEU A 63 17.79 4.19 -0.63
CA LEU A 63 16.47 3.70 -0.28
C LEU A 63 16.49 2.87 1.01
N MET A 64 17.48 1.99 1.17
CA MET A 64 17.65 1.19 2.39
C MET A 64 17.99 2.06 3.61
N LYS A 65 18.75 3.13 3.45
CA LYS A 65 18.98 4.12 4.53
C LYS A 65 17.69 4.83 4.94
N LEU A 66 16.86 5.22 3.97
CA LEU A 66 15.55 5.81 4.25
C LEU A 66 14.64 4.82 4.97
N ALA A 67 14.61 3.56 4.52
CA ALA A 67 13.85 2.50 5.16
C ALA A 67 14.25 2.34 6.62
N GLN A 68 15.55 2.27 6.90
CA GLN A 68 16.06 2.19 8.27
C GLN A 68 15.71 3.42 9.10
N GLN A 69 15.89 4.63 8.55
CA GLN A 69 15.65 5.89 9.26
C GLN A 69 14.17 6.07 9.66
N TYR A 70 13.23 5.63 8.82
CA TYR A 70 11.80 5.82 9.01
C TYR A 70 11.06 4.52 9.33
N SER A 71 11.80 3.44 9.62
CA SER A 71 11.26 2.11 9.92
C SER A 71 10.34 1.56 8.82
N ILE A 72 10.63 1.87 7.56
CA ILE A 72 9.84 1.40 6.42
C ILE A 72 10.17 -0.07 6.16
N ARG A 73 9.12 -0.86 5.91
CA ARG A 73 9.22 -2.24 5.43
C ARG A 73 8.54 -2.30 4.07
N PHE A 74 9.35 -2.34 3.01
CA PHE A 74 8.82 -2.32 1.65
C PHE A 74 8.11 -3.61 1.28
N THR A 75 7.02 -3.47 0.53
CA THR A 75 6.41 -4.52 -0.27
C THR A 75 6.89 -4.35 -1.71
N GLY A 76 7.89 -5.15 -2.11
CA GLY A 76 8.38 -5.16 -3.50
C GLY A 76 7.46 -6.02 -4.36
N VAL A 77 6.90 -5.49 -5.44
CA VAL A 77 6.01 -6.26 -6.30
C VAL A 77 6.72 -6.68 -7.58
N MET A 78 6.89 -8.01 -7.71
CA MET A 78 7.77 -8.65 -8.67
C MET A 78 7.15 -8.75 -10.06
N ILE A 79 7.97 -8.46 -11.07
CA ILE A 79 7.77 -8.80 -12.47
C ILE A 79 8.85 -9.83 -12.85
N GLU A 80 8.47 -10.91 -13.53
CA GLU A 80 9.44 -11.94 -13.91
C GLU A 80 10.24 -11.55 -15.15
N ASN A 81 9.58 -10.99 -16.16
CA ASN A 81 10.22 -10.48 -17.38
C ASN A 81 9.46 -9.28 -17.95
N TYR A 82 9.99 -8.66 -19.00
CA TYR A 82 9.38 -7.49 -19.64
C TYR A 82 9.06 -7.75 -21.12
N GLU A 83 8.85 -9.02 -21.49
CA GLU A 83 8.47 -9.38 -22.85
C GLU A 83 6.97 -9.11 -23.06
N ASP A 84 6.62 -8.58 -24.22
CA ASP A 84 5.22 -8.26 -24.57
C ASP A 84 4.36 -9.48 -24.94
N ASP A 85 4.90 -10.69 -24.85
CA ASP A 85 4.20 -11.88 -25.31
C ASP A 85 3.14 -12.32 -24.29
N THR A 86 1.89 -12.29 -24.72
CA THR A 86 0.72 -12.80 -24.00
C THR A 86 0.08 -13.99 -24.70
N GLN A 87 0.60 -14.41 -25.87
CA GLN A 87 0.00 -15.44 -26.73
C GLN A 87 0.65 -16.80 -26.56
N SER A 88 1.92 -16.82 -26.19
CA SER A 88 2.66 -18.06 -25.95
C SER A 88 2.53 -18.54 -24.49
N ALA A 89 2.87 -19.79 -24.24
CA ALA A 89 2.99 -20.27 -22.87
C ALA A 89 4.10 -19.50 -22.14
N PRO A 90 3.91 -19.16 -20.85
CA PRO A 90 4.93 -18.48 -20.07
C PRO A 90 6.26 -19.24 -20.07
N VAL A 91 7.37 -18.50 -20.16
CA VAL A 91 8.73 -19.03 -20.14
C VAL A 91 9.48 -18.45 -18.95
N ARG A 92 10.05 -19.33 -18.14
CA ARG A 92 10.79 -18.95 -16.93
C ARG A 92 12.02 -18.11 -17.25
N GLN A 93 12.19 -17.01 -16.52
CA GLN A 93 13.37 -16.16 -16.58
C GLN A 93 14.61 -16.93 -16.10
N PRO A 94 15.66 -17.11 -16.94
CA PRO A 94 16.84 -17.85 -16.56
C PRO A 94 17.79 -17.07 -15.63
N ASP A 95 17.86 -15.74 -15.75
CA ASP A 95 18.70 -14.89 -14.89
C ASP A 95 17.97 -14.55 -13.60
N THR A 96 18.39 -15.18 -12.50
CA THR A 96 17.78 -15.03 -11.18
C THR A 96 18.62 -14.22 -10.21
N GLN A 97 19.80 -13.74 -10.63
CA GLN A 97 20.79 -13.17 -9.70
C GLN A 97 20.25 -11.93 -8.96
N GLN A 98 19.64 -11.00 -9.68
CA GLN A 98 19.11 -9.77 -9.09
C GLN A 98 17.89 -10.02 -8.21
N PHE A 99 17.00 -10.92 -8.63
CA PHE A 99 15.85 -11.35 -7.83
C PHE A 99 16.28 -11.91 -6.47
N ARG A 100 17.28 -12.76 -6.46
CA ARG A 100 17.83 -13.33 -5.21
C ARG A 100 18.51 -12.28 -4.36
N TYR A 101 19.33 -11.42 -4.95
CA TYR A 101 20.11 -10.43 -4.22
C TYR A 101 19.20 -9.36 -3.59
N TYR A 102 18.41 -8.65 -4.40
CA TYR A 102 17.55 -7.59 -3.90
C TYR A 102 16.36 -8.11 -3.11
N GLY A 103 15.82 -9.27 -3.46
CA GLY A 103 14.78 -9.93 -2.68
C GLY A 103 15.26 -10.29 -1.28
N SER A 104 16.46 -10.87 -1.16
CA SER A 104 17.05 -11.15 0.16
C SER A 104 17.32 -9.87 0.97
N LEU A 105 17.80 -8.81 0.32
CA LEU A 105 18.03 -7.52 0.97
C LEU A 105 16.73 -6.93 1.54
N LEU A 106 15.66 -6.97 0.76
CA LEU A 106 14.35 -6.47 1.16
C LEU A 106 13.76 -7.30 2.32
N LEU A 107 13.84 -8.62 2.25
CA LEU A 107 13.39 -9.52 3.31
C LEU A 107 14.18 -9.34 4.62
N GLN A 108 15.51 -9.12 4.54
CA GLN A 108 16.35 -8.85 5.72
C GLN A 108 15.96 -7.53 6.42
N GLN A 109 15.37 -6.58 5.70
CA GLN A 109 14.82 -5.34 6.26
C GLN A 109 13.39 -5.52 6.82
N GLY A 110 12.86 -6.75 6.86
CA GLY A 110 11.51 -7.06 7.30
C GLY A 110 10.44 -6.72 6.28
N GLY A 111 10.81 -6.49 5.03
CA GLY A 111 9.90 -6.31 3.90
C GLY A 111 9.31 -7.62 3.41
N GLU A 112 8.53 -7.55 2.33
CA GLU A 112 7.96 -8.73 1.65
C GLU A 112 8.04 -8.57 0.13
N VAL A 113 7.80 -9.65 -0.60
CA VAL A 113 7.73 -9.66 -2.06
C VAL A 113 6.35 -10.15 -2.51
N GLY A 114 5.61 -9.29 -3.18
CA GLY A 114 4.35 -9.57 -3.86
C GLY A 114 4.53 -9.67 -5.38
N PHE A 115 3.48 -9.39 -6.15
CA PHE A 115 3.41 -9.63 -7.59
C PHE A 115 2.90 -8.41 -8.36
N HIS A 116 3.49 -8.16 -9.54
CA HIS A 116 3.13 -7.06 -10.44
C HIS A 116 2.86 -7.52 -11.89
N GLY A 117 2.43 -8.76 -12.03
CA GLY A 117 2.22 -9.42 -13.32
C GLY A 117 3.46 -10.17 -13.79
N TYR A 118 3.23 -11.21 -14.61
CA TYR A 118 4.30 -12.04 -15.15
C TYR A 118 5.28 -11.24 -16.01
N ASN A 119 4.74 -10.42 -16.93
CA ASN A 119 5.50 -9.65 -17.91
C ASN A 119 5.05 -8.19 -18.00
N HIS A 120 4.59 -7.61 -16.90
CA HIS A 120 4.06 -6.25 -16.83
C HIS A 120 2.87 -5.96 -17.76
N GLN A 121 2.17 -6.99 -18.24
CA GLN A 121 0.93 -6.81 -19.00
C GLN A 121 -0.27 -6.89 -18.05
N PRO A 122 -1.19 -5.90 -18.07
CA PRO A 122 -2.41 -5.94 -17.27
C PRO A 122 -3.23 -7.21 -17.53
N LEU A 123 -3.94 -7.69 -16.51
CA LEU A 123 -4.77 -8.88 -16.63
C LEU A 123 -6.11 -8.54 -17.27
N VAL A 124 -6.10 -8.38 -18.59
CA VAL A 124 -7.26 -8.00 -19.41
C VAL A 124 -7.42 -8.94 -20.61
N LEU A 125 -8.66 -9.10 -21.08
CA LEU A 125 -9.01 -9.87 -22.27
C LEU A 125 -9.16 -8.95 -23.51
N PRO A 126 -9.29 -9.52 -24.73
CA PRO A 126 -9.29 -8.74 -25.97
C PRO A 126 -10.44 -7.75 -26.16
N ASP A 127 -11.42 -7.70 -25.28
CA ASP A 127 -12.51 -6.74 -25.26
C ASP A 127 -12.16 -5.42 -24.56
N THR A 128 -10.96 -5.31 -24.00
CA THR A 128 -10.52 -4.10 -23.30
C THR A 128 -10.00 -3.04 -24.28
N ASP A 129 -10.65 -1.90 -24.31
CA ASP A 129 -10.22 -0.74 -25.08
C ASP A 129 -9.29 0.16 -24.24
N TYR A 130 -8.01 0.21 -24.56
CA TYR A 130 -7.04 1.07 -23.91
C TYR A 130 -7.12 2.55 -24.34
N LYS A 131 -8.03 2.92 -25.22
CA LYS A 131 -8.28 4.31 -25.70
C LYS A 131 -7.00 5.00 -26.22
N ASP A 132 -6.13 4.24 -26.86
CA ASP A 132 -4.82 4.69 -27.37
C ASP A 132 -3.87 5.27 -26.29
N LEU A 133 -4.17 5.05 -25.02
CA LEU A 133 -3.34 5.54 -23.91
C LEU A 133 -2.18 4.59 -23.56
N TYR A 134 -2.32 3.31 -23.87
CA TYR A 134 -1.32 2.28 -23.53
C TYR A 134 -1.11 1.33 -24.70
N SER A 135 0.12 0.81 -24.81
CA SER A 135 0.53 -0.19 -25.82
C SER A 135 0.54 -1.63 -25.28
N TYR A 136 -0.11 -1.87 -24.14
CA TYR A 136 -0.15 -3.21 -23.52
C TYR A 136 -0.86 -4.23 -24.42
N ARG A 137 -0.39 -5.48 -24.30
CA ARG A 137 -1.02 -6.64 -24.92
C ARG A 137 -2.16 -7.18 -24.06
N GLN A 138 -3.12 -7.82 -24.70
CA GLN A 138 -4.26 -8.47 -24.06
C GLN A 138 -4.05 -9.98 -24.01
N TRP A 139 -4.49 -10.62 -22.96
CA TRP A 139 -4.41 -12.06 -22.81
C TRP A 139 -5.51 -12.75 -23.60
N PRO A 140 -5.24 -13.89 -24.28
CA PRO A 140 -6.23 -14.57 -25.12
C PRO A 140 -7.37 -15.21 -24.34
N SER A 141 -7.15 -15.54 -23.04
CA SER A 141 -8.14 -16.20 -22.19
C SER A 141 -7.85 -16.08 -20.71
N GLU A 142 -8.84 -16.38 -19.85
CA GLU A 142 -8.66 -16.51 -18.40
C GLU A 142 -7.61 -17.58 -18.04
N ASP A 143 -7.54 -18.68 -18.78
CA ASP A 143 -6.55 -19.74 -18.56
C ASP A 143 -5.11 -19.25 -18.86
N ALA A 144 -4.92 -18.42 -19.87
CA ALA A 144 -3.61 -17.83 -20.15
C ALA A 144 -3.17 -16.85 -19.04
N ILE A 145 -4.10 -16.05 -18.52
CA ILE A 145 -3.86 -15.19 -17.33
C ILE A 145 -3.45 -16.06 -16.13
N ALA A 146 -4.19 -17.14 -15.87
CA ALA A 146 -3.91 -18.03 -14.75
C ALA A 146 -2.55 -18.72 -14.90
N ALA A 147 -2.19 -19.18 -16.11
CA ALA A 147 -0.90 -19.79 -16.39
C ALA A 147 0.25 -18.81 -16.15
N ALA A 148 0.14 -17.58 -16.61
CA ALA A 148 1.14 -16.54 -16.41
C ALA A 148 1.33 -16.20 -14.91
N MET A 149 0.24 -16.05 -14.18
CA MET A 149 0.32 -15.76 -12.74
C MET A 149 0.87 -16.94 -11.94
N ASN A 150 0.56 -18.18 -12.30
CA ASN A 150 1.12 -19.36 -11.66
C ASN A 150 2.62 -19.49 -11.93
N GLU A 151 3.10 -19.19 -13.16
CA GLU A 151 4.54 -19.15 -13.45
C GLU A 151 5.26 -18.12 -12.57
N LEU A 152 4.75 -16.90 -12.50
CA LEU A 152 5.35 -15.85 -11.66
C LEU A 152 5.41 -16.28 -10.17
N ILE A 153 4.37 -16.93 -9.67
CA ILE A 153 4.32 -17.46 -8.29
C ILE A 153 5.37 -18.56 -8.09
N ASP A 154 5.49 -19.47 -9.03
CA ASP A 154 6.47 -20.55 -8.95
C ASP A 154 7.90 -20.05 -9.16
N PHE A 155 8.08 -19.01 -9.98
CA PHE A 155 9.34 -18.29 -10.09
C PHE A 155 9.73 -17.65 -8.75
N GLN A 156 8.83 -16.92 -8.09
CA GLN A 156 9.10 -16.34 -6.77
C GLN A 156 9.57 -17.41 -5.77
N LYS A 157 8.90 -18.58 -5.69
CA LYS A 157 9.30 -19.68 -4.82
C LYS A 157 10.68 -20.23 -5.15
N THR A 158 11.06 -20.19 -6.42
CA THR A 158 12.39 -20.64 -6.89
C THR A 158 13.49 -19.67 -6.50
N VAL A 159 13.25 -18.36 -6.61
CA VAL A 159 14.27 -17.33 -6.35
C VAL A 159 14.33 -16.94 -4.87
N LEU A 160 13.21 -16.98 -4.17
CA LEU A 160 13.07 -16.63 -2.75
C LEU A 160 12.34 -17.77 -2.00
N PRO A 161 13.00 -18.92 -1.80
CA PRO A 161 12.37 -20.04 -1.11
C PRO A 161 11.98 -19.65 0.32
N ASN A 162 10.87 -20.19 0.79
CA ASN A 162 10.25 -19.89 2.10
C ASN A 162 9.59 -18.50 2.20
N THR A 163 9.28 -17.88 1.09
CA THR A 163 8.42 -16.69 1.05
C THR A 163 7.10 -17.02 0.35
N GLU A 164 6.01 -16.47 0.86
CA GLU A 164 4.69 -16.59 0.24
C GLU A 164 4.15 -15.19 -0.02
N GLY A 165 4.31 -14.69 -1.24
CA GLY A 165 3.66 -13.45 -1.66
C GLY A 165 2.16 -13.66 -1.80
N SER A 166 1.36 -12.72 -1.30
CA SER A 166 -0.10 -12.77 -1.41
C SER A 166 -0.72 -11.47 -1.94
N VAL A 167 0.10 -10.45 -2.15
CA VAL A 167 -0.31 -9.14 -2.62
C VAL A 167 -0.05 -9.04 -4.12
N TYR A 168 -1.06 -8.62 -4.86
CA TYR A 168 -0.97 -8.32 -6.29
C TYR A 168 -1.22 -6.84 -6.53
N VAL A 169 -0.38 -6.22 -7.34
CA VAL A 169 -0.52 -4.86 -7.84
C VAL A 169 -0.73 -4.93 -9.35
N PRO A 170 -1.84 -4.42 -9.90
CA PRO A 170 -2.04 -4.42 -11.35
C PRO A 170 -1.06 -3.46 -12.05
N PRO A 171 -0.40 -3.87 -13.15
CA PRO A 171 0.36 -2.96 -14.00
C PRO A 171 -0.50 -1.76 -14.44
N SER A 172 0.05 -0.54 -14.31
CA SER A 172 -0.65 0.73 -14.53
C SER A 172 -2.01 0.84 -13.83
N ASN A 173 -2.21 0.12 -12.74
CA ASN A 173 -3.47 -0.02 -12.01
C ASN A 173 -4.63 -0.57 -12.87
N ILE A 174 -4.38 -1.24 -13.99
CA ILE A 174 -5.40 -1.76 -14.90
C ILE A 174 -5.68 -3.22 -14.58
N LEU A 175 -6.95 -3.52 -14.31
CA LEU A 175 -7.42 -4.87 -14.02
C LEU A 175 -8.86 -5.04 -14.51
N SER A 176 -9.08 -5.96 -15.45
CA SER A 176 -10.44 -6.27 -15.92
C SER A 176 -11.21 -7.12 -14.91
N ALA A 177 -12.53 -7.17 -15.08
CA ALA A 177 -13.39 -8.07 -14.31
C ALA A 177 -12.98 -9.55 -14.46
N ALA A 178 -12.55 -9.95 -15.66
CA ALA A 178 -12.04 -11.30 -15.93
C ALA A 178 -10.72 -11.57 -15.20
N GLY A 179 -9.76 -10.65 -15.27
CA GLY A 179 -8.50 -10.74 -14.52
C GLY A 179 -8.73 -10.79 -13.02
N ARG A 180 -9.63 -9.92 -12.50
CA ARG A 180 -10.03 -9.91 -11.09
C ARG A 180 -10.65 -11.26 -10.65
N LYS A 181 -11.50 -11.85 -11.50
CA LYS A 181 -12.10 -13.16 -11.27
C LYS A 181 -11.05 -14.27 -11.20
N VAL A 182 -10.07 -14.28 -12.13
CA VAL A 182 -8.96 -15.25 -12.11
C VAL A 182 -8.18 -15.17 -10.81
N LEU A 183 -7.83 -13.96 -10.34
CA LEU A 183 -7.13 -13.76 -9.06
C LEU A 183 -7.97 -14.25 -7.87
N GLY A 184 -9.28 -14.04 -7.88
CA GLY A 184 -10.16 -14.42 -6.77
C GLY A 184 -10.56 -15.89 -6.73
N SER A 185 -10.51 -16.61 -7.86
CA SER A 185 -11.06 -17.98 -7.93
C SER A 185 -10.06 -19.04 -8.40
N THR A 186 -9.06 -18.68 -9.19
CA THR A 186 -8.13 -19.63 -9.81
C THR A 186 -6.72 -19.51 -9.23
N VAL A 187 -6.23 -18.28 -9.02
CA VAL A 187 -4.90 -18.02 -8.44
C VAL A 187 -5.05 -17.78 -6.94
N THR A 188 -5.38 -18.83 -6.20
CA THR A 188 -5.79 -18.75 -4.78
C THR A 188 -4.70 -18.28 -3.82
N GLN A 189 -3.46 -18.13 -4.26
CA GLN A 189 -2.40 -17.56 -3.44
C GLN A 189 -2.57 -16.04 -3.25
N ILE A 190 -3.18 -15.34 -4.21
CA ILE A 190 -3.48 -13.91 -4.08
C ILE A 190 -4.62 -13.71 -3.09
N ARG A 191 -4.38 -12.88 -2.08
CA ARG A 191 -5.34 -12.53 -1.02
C ARG A 191 -5.63 -11.04 -0.98
N THR A 192 -4.80 -10.23 -1.61
CA THR A 192 -4.88 -8.77 -1.59
C THR A 192 -4.64 -8.23 -2.98
N ILE A 193 -5.46 -7.29 -3.41
CA ILE A 193 -5.21 -6.46 -4.59
C ILE A 193 -4.96 -5.03 -4.10
N ALA A 194 -3.81 -4.46 -4.51
CA ALA A 194 -3.45 -3.09 -4.19
C ALA A 194 -3.34 -2.28 -5.49
N SER A 195 -4.39 -1.52 -5.80
CA SER A 195 -4.48 -0.67 -6.99
C SER A 195 -4.59 0.81 -6.60
N THR A 196 -5.35 1.60 -7.32
CA THR A 196 -5.47 3.03 -7.06
C THR A 196 -6.70 3.41 -6.25
N TYR A 197 -6.57 4.52 -5.52
CA TYR A 197 -7.68 5.17 -4.82
C TYR A 197 -8.43 6.18 -5.70
N PHE A 198 -7.77 6.67 -6.75
CA PHE A 198 -8.27 7.75 -7.59
C PHE A 198 -8.69 7.27 -8.97
N GLU A 199 -9.78 7.86 -9.47
CA GLU A 199 -10.15 7.82 -10.88
C GLU A 199 -9.27 8.80 -11.66
N ASP A 200 -8.88 8.42 -12.88
CA ASP A 200 -8.13 9.28 -13.82
C ASP A 200 -9.00 9.83 -14.95
N GLY A 201 -10.30 9.55 -14.93
CA GLY A 201 -11.26 9.93 -15.95
C GLY A 201 -11.28 9.04 -17.20
N THR A 202 -10.42 8.03 -17.30
CA THR A 202 -10.36 7.08 -18.43
C THR A 202 -11.26 5.86 -18.25
N SER A 203 -11.63 5.54 -17.03
CA SER A 203 -12.32 4.31 -16.62
C SER A 203 -11.47 3.04 -16.81
N LEU A 204 -10.17 3.16 -16.99
CA LEU A 204 -9.23 2.04 -17.10
C LEU A 204 -8.72 1.55 -15.74
N PRO A 205 -8.36 2.45 -14.80
CA PRO A 205 -7.86 2.01 -13.50
C PRO A 205 -8.89 1.23 -12.69
N TYR A 206 -8.40 0.21 -12.01
CA TYR A 206 -9.14 -0.51 -11.00
C TYR A 206 -9.17 0.28 -9.70
N VAL A 207 -10.18 1.13 -9.55
CA VAL A 207 -10.35 2.01 -8.40
C VAL A 207 -10.89 1.23 -7.22
N GLN A 208 -10.31 1.44 -6.04
CA GLN A 208 -10.63 0.69 -4.83
C GLN A 208 -11.02 1.58 -3.66
N GLU A 209 -11.71 0.97 -2.71
CA GLU A 209 -11.88 1.42 -1.33
C GLU A 209 -11.27 0.38 -0.39
N PHE A 210 -10.85 0.82 0.81
CA PHE A 210 -10.37 -0.13 1.83
C PHE A 210 -11.50 -1.04 2.29
N GLY A 211 -11.35 -2.33 2.11
CA GLY A 211 -12.38 -3.29 2.49
C GLY A 211 -12.04 -4.73 2.13
N VAL A 212 -13.02 -5.59 2.29
CA VAL A 212 -12.97 -7.01 1.90
C VAL A 212 -14.10 -7.28 0.92
N ALA A 213 -13.76 -7.74 -0.26
CA ALA A 213 -14.74 -8.08 -1.29
C ALA A 213 -15.48 -9.37 -0.93
N SER A 214 -16.60 -9.64 -1.61
CA SER A 214 -17.47 -10.80 -1.33
C SER A 214 -16.79 -12.16 -1.55
N ASP A 215 -15.72 -12.20 -2.34
CA ASP A 215 -14.88 -13.39 -2.56
C ASP A 215 -13.72 -13.54 -1.56
N GLY A 216 -13.64 -12.63 -0.58
CA GLY A 216 -12.64 -12.66 0.48
C GLY A 216 -11.31 -11.96 0.14
N ILE A 217 -11.13 -11.45 -1.08
CA ILE A 217 -9.95 -10.65 -1.42
C ILE A 217 -10.04 -9.29 -0.73
N VAL A 218 -8.92 -8.89 -0.15
CA VAL A 218 -8.76 -7.57 0.47
C VAL A 218 -8.46 -6.53 -0.59
N GLU A 219 -9.23 -5.45 -0.58
CA GLU A 219 -9.05 -4.27 -1.42
C GLU A 219 -8.21 -3.26 -0.65
N GLN A 220 -7.01 -2.94 -1.19
CA GLN A 220 -6.01 -2.11 -0.52
C GLN A 220 -5.52 -0.99 -1.43
N PRO A 221 -6.30 0.10 -1.61
CA PRO A 221 -5.93 1.18 -2.53
C PRO A 221 -4.64 1.88 -2.11
N ARG A 222 -3.87 2.31 -3.12
CA ARG A 222 -2.66 3.10 -2.95
C ARG A 222 -2.99 4.57 -3.19
N ILE A 223 -2.61 5.44 -2.23
CA ILE A 223 -3.12 6.83 -2.14
C ILE A 223 -2.11 7.83 -2.66
N VAL A 224 -0.82 7.60 -2.41
CA VAL A 224 0.25 8.55 -2.76
C VAL A 224 1.37 7.84 -3.50
N SER A 225 2.06 8.58 -4.39
CA SER A 225 3.08 8.00 -5.25
C SER A 225 4.32 8.89 -5.40
N GLY A 226 5.40 8.28 -5.86
CA GLY A 226 6.62 8.95 -6.28
C GLY A 226 7.33 9.72 -5.18
N GLY A 227 8.12 10.72 -5.56
CA GLY A 227 8.90 11.55 -4.65
C GLY A 227 8.11 12.61 -3.88
N MET A 228 6.82 12.79 -4.14
CA MET A 228 5.96 13.79 -3.48
C MET A 228 6.46 15.24 -3.63
N VAL A 229 7.22 15.54 -4.67
CA VAL A 229 7.80 16.86 -4.91
C VAL A 229 6.71 17.85 -5.34
N GLY A 230 6.38 18.80 -4.47
CA GLY A 230 5.41 19.86 -4.77
C GLY A 230 3.96 19.40 -4.92
N ASP A 231 3.63 18.15 -4.67
CA ASP A 231 2.28 17.62 -4.86
C ASP A 231 1.35 17.92 -3.68
N THR A 232 0.65 19.05 -3.77
CA THR A 232 -0.31 19.48 -2.75
C THR A 232 -1.59 18.63 -2.76
N TYR A 233 -2.00 18.08 -3.92
CA TYR A 233 -3.19 17.25 -4.01
C TYR A 233 -3.00 15.89 -3.31
N MET A 234 -1.89 15.21 -3.58
CA MET A 234 -1.56 13.96 -2.87
C MET A 234 -1.41 14.17 -1.36
N ARG A 235 -0.82 15.29 -0.93
CA ARG A 235 -0.76 15.65 0.51
C ARG A 235 -2.14 15.85 1.12
N LEU A 236 -3.05 16.49 0.42
CA LEU A 236 -4.45 16.63 0.86
C LEU A 236 -5.14 15.27 0.94
N ALA A 237 -4.92 14.40 -0.03
CA ALA A 237 -5.44 13.04 -0.02
C ALA A 237 -4.89 12.22 1.15
N ALA A 238 -3.57 12.24 1.36
CA ALA A 238 -2.92 11.58 2.50
C ALA A 238 -3.48 12.08 3.83
N MET A 239 -3.65 13.40 4.00
CA MET A 239 -4.24 13.98 5.19
C MET A 239 -5.70 13.55 5.38
N SER A 240 -6.48 13.47 4.30
CA SER A 240 -7.85 12.96 4.34
C SER A 240 -7.90 11.52 4.85
N GLU A 241 -7.03 10.65 4.33
CA GLU A 241 -7.02 9.24 4.71
C GLU A 241 -6.45 8.99 6.11
N LEU A 242 -5.52 9.81 6.57
CA LEU A 242 -5.10 9.79 7.98
C LEU A 242 -6.28 10.12 8.92
N ASN A 243 -7.18 11.03 8.53
CA ASN A 243 -8.37 11.36 9.33
C ASN A 243 -9.51 10.36 9.19
N MET A 244 -9.59 9.61 8.08
CA MET A 244 -10.66 8.64 7.86
C MET A 244 -10.31 7.26 8.40
N HIS A 245 -9.15 6.74 7.98
CA HIS A 245 -8.76 5.35 8.22
C HIS A 245 -7.50 5.23 9.08
N TYR A 246 -6.83 6.34 9.38
CA TYR A 246 -5.48 6.37 9.96
C TYR A 246 -4.54 5.47 9.16
N VAL A 247 -4.49 5.72 7.84
CA VAL A 247 -3.76 4.90 6.88
C VAL A 247 -2.94 5.77 5.93
N SER A 248 -1.79 5.25 5.50
CA SER A 248 -0.96 5.81 4.44
C SER A 248 -0.42 4.67 3.57
N THR A 249 -0.75 4.68 2.28
CA THR A 249 -0.25 3.72 1.30
C THR A 249 0.46 4.48 0.19
N HIS A 250 1.75 4.24 0.07
CA HIS A 250 2.64 4.90 -0.87
C HIS A 250 3.23 3.90 -1.85
N PHE A 251 3.43 4.28 -3.10
CA PHE A 251 4.17 3.49 -4.07
C PHE A 251 5.15 4.35 -4.86
N MET A 252 6.20 3.73 -5.35
CA MET A 252 7.21 4.34 -6.20
C MET A 252 7.79 3.29 -7.16
N HIS A 253 8.31 3.76 -8.27
CA HIS A 253 8.97 2.90 -9.24
C HIS A 253 10.46 3.24 -9.31
N PRO A 254 11.34 2.26 -9.51
CA PRO A 254 12.73 2.54 -9.81
C PRO A 254 12.91 3.38 -11.08
N ASP A 255 12.06 3.18 -12.10
CA ASP A 255 12.11 3.88 -13.38
C ASP A 255 11.54 5.31 -13.36
N ASP A 256 11.01 5.79 -12.24
CA ASP A 256 10.64 7.22 -12.08
C ASP A 256 11.80 8.17 -12.47
N LEU A 257 13.05 7.71 -12.31
CA LEU A 257 14.25 8.47 -12.67
C LEU A 257 14.69 8.31 -14.13
N LEU A 258 14.00 7.50 -14.90
CA LEU A 258 14.24 7.27 -16.32
C LEU A 258 13.13 7.87 -17.21
N ASP A 259 12.06 8.34 -16.59
CA ASP A 259 10.89 8.90 -17.23
C ASP A 259 10.78 10.41 -16.95
N VAL A 260 10.82 11.22 -18.01
CA VAL A 260 10.76 12.69 -17.90
C VAL A 260 9.42 13.15 -17.32
N ASP A 261 8.34 12.46 -17.63
CA ASP A 261 7.00 12.79 -17.13
C ASP A 261 6.81 12.44 -15.65
N ARG A 262 7.67 11.57 -15.10
CA ARG A 262 7.71 11.21 -13.68
C ARG A 262 8.77 11.98 -12.87
N GLY A 263 9.47 12.94 -13.51
CA GLY A 263 10.42 13.82 -12.85
C GLY A 263 11.89 13.42 -12.99
N ALA A 264 12.27 12.58 -13.96
CA ALA A 264 13.67 12.21 -14.20
C ALA A 264 14.58 13.42 -14.38
N ALA A 265 14.09 14.52 -15.00
CA ALA A 265 14.84 15.76 -15.19
C ALA A 265 15.25 16.46 -13.88
N GLU A 266 14.46 16.30 -12.82
CA GLU A 266 14.70 16.84 -11.48
C GLU A 266 15.85 16.11 -10.77
N GLY A 267 16.08 14.85 -11.12
CA GLY A 267 17.15 14.01 -10.57
C GLY A 267 16.86 13.41 -9.20
N TRP A 268 17.71 12.43 -8.82
CA TRP A 268 17.50 11.63 -7.61
C TRP A 268 17.53 12.44 -6.31
N GLU A 269 18.41 13.43 -6.20
CA GLU A 269 18.52 14.22 -4.96
C GLU A 269 17.25 15.02 -4.67
N THR A 270 16.61 15.58 -5.70
CA THR A 270 15.32 16.30 -5.57
C THR A 270 14.21 15.32 -5.20
N TYR A 271 14.12 14.20 -5.93
CA TYR A 271 13.14 13.14 -5.66
C TYR A 271 13.26 12.61 -4.22
N LYS A 272 14.47 12.22 -3.83
CA LYS A 272 14.80 11.75 -2.49
C LYS A 272 14.49 12.80 -1.41
N GLY A 273 14.75 14.07 -1.71
CA GLY A 273 14.44 15.22 -0.86
C GLY A 273 12.93 15.33 -0.59
N GLY A 274 12.11 15.28 -1.63
CA GLY A 274 10.65 15.31 -1.53
C GLY A 274 10.10 14.12 -0.74
N LEU A 275 10.59 12.92 -1.01
CA LEU A 275 10.22 11.72 -0.25
C LEU A 275 10.59 11.86 1.25
N LYS A 276 11.78 12.37 1.57
CA LYS A 276 12.18 12.65 2.97
C LYS A 276 11.26 13.66 3.65
N ASP A 277 10.88 14.71 2.97
CA ASP A 277 9.98 15.73 3.51
C ASP A 277 8.56 15.17 3.76
N TYR A 278 8.08 14.30 2.85
CA TYR A 278 6.85 13.55 3.07
C TYR A 278 6.94 12.63 4.29
N LEU A 279 8.02 11.86 4.42
CA LEU A 279 8.23 10.93 5.54
C LEU A 279 8.35 11.65 6.89
N LYS A 280 9.01 12.82 6.92
CA LYS A 280 9.05 13.67 8.13
C LYS A 280 7.66 14.17 8.50
N TRP A 281 6.90 14.67 7.50
CA TRP A 281 5.54 15.13 7.72
C TRP A 281 4.65 13.99 8.23
N LEU A 282 4.68 12.82 7.58
CA LEU A 282 3.89 11.66 7.97
C LEU A 282 4.20 11.21 9.41
N SER A 283 5.49 11.16 9.76
CA SER A 283 5.92 10.78 11.11
C SER A 283 5.53 11.80 12.18
N ALA A 284 5.44 13.09 11.83
CA ALA A 284 4.97 14.13 12.74
C ALA A 284 3.44 14.16 12.86
N ALA A 285 2.73 13.97 11.75
CA ALA A 285 1.26 14.00 11.71
C ALA A 285 0.62 12.74 12.31
N ALA A 286 1.29 11.59 12.18
CA ALA A 286 0.79 10.29 12.63
C ALA A 286 1.92 9.45 13.25
N PRO A 287 2.42 9.83 14.44
CA PRO A 287 3.58 9.16 15.07
C PRO A 287 3.30 7.71 15.45
N ASP A 288 2.04 7.37 15.77
CA ASP A 288 1.62 6.04 16.18
C ASP A 288 1.14 5.16 15.01
N LEU A 289 1.36 5.61 13.77
CA LEU A 289 1.01 4.85 12.57
C LEU A 289 1.93 3.63 12.41
N ARG A 290 1.36 2.45 12.39
CA ARG A 290 2.12 1.19 12.29
C ARG A 290 2.80 1.07 10.92
N ARG A 291 4.09 0.81 10.90
CA ARG A 291 4.84 0.52 9.68
C ARG A 291 4.66 -0.96 9.34
N GLN A 292 3.92 -1.24 8.28
CA GLN A 292 3.50 -2.59 7.92
C GLN A 292 3.87 -2.92 6.46
N THR A 293 3.94 -4.21 6.16
CA THR A 293 3.94 -4.71 4.78
C THR A 293 2.50 -4.75 4.25
N GLY A 294 2.32 -4.98 2.94
CA GLY A 294 0.99 -5.10 2.33
C GLY A 294 0.16 -6.23 2.94
N THR A 295 0.78 -7.39 3.21
CA THR A 295 0.10 -8.52 3.88
C THR A 295 -0.32 -8.19 5.30
N GLU A 296 0.49 -7.49 6.08
CA GLU A 296 0.11 -7.08 7.45
C GLU A 296 -1.00 -6.01 7.43
N CYS A 297 -0.93 -5.07 6.49
CA CYS A 297 -2.00 -4.10 6.28
C CYS A 297 -3.30 -4.78 5.84
N SER A 298 -3.21 -5.80 5.00
CA SER A 298 -4.36 -6.62 4.61
C SER A 298 -5.07 -7.24 5.82
N ALA A 299 -4.31 -7.79 6.78
CA ALA A 299 -4.88 -8.29 8.03
C ALA A 299 -5.53 -7.17 8.87
N ALA A 300 -4.96 -5.96 8.86
CA ALA A 300 -5.55 -4.81 9.55
C ALA A 300 -6.85 -4.35 8.87
N ILE A 301 -6.92 -4.36 7.53
CA ILE A 301 -8.13 -4.05 6.76
C ILE A 301 -9.23 -5.09 7.03
N GLN A 302 -8.91 -6.38 7.14
CA GLN A 302 -9.88 -7.42 7.46
C GLN A 302 -10.53 -7.18 8.82
N ARG A 303 -9.73 -6.83 9.84
CA ARG A 303 -10.26 -6.47 11.17
C ARG A 303 -11.15 -5.24 11.11
N TYR A 304 -10.68 -4.20 10.43
CA TYR A 304 -11.41 -2.95 10.24
C TYR A 304 -12.74 -3.14 9.53
N ALA A 305 -12.76 -3.87 8.42
CA ALA A 305 -13.94 -4.00 7.54
C ALA A 305 -15.13 -4.70 8.18
N GLN A 306 -14.88 -5.59 9.15
CA GLN A 306 -15.94 -6.34 9.82
C GLN A 306 -16.35 -5.74 11.17
N LEU A 307 -15.56 -4.81 11.73
CA LEU A 307 -15.77 -4.28 13.07
C LEU A 307 -17.01 -3.38 13.12
N THR A 308 -17.88 -3.61 14.08
CA THR A 308 -18.96 -2.69 14.44
C THR A 308 -18.72 -2.10 15.81
N VAL A 309 -19.08 -0.83 16.00
CA VAL A 309 -18.81 -0.10 17.25
C VAL A 309 -20.07 0.54 17.77
N THR A 310 -20.41 0.27 19.03
CA THR A 310 -21.41 0.99 19.79
C THR A 310 -20.75 1.69 20.98
N LEU A 311 -21.09 2.95 21.21
CA LEU A 311 -20.54 3.77 22.30
C LEU A 311 -21.66 4.15 23.25
N ASP A 312 -21.56 3.66 24.49
CA ASP A 312 -22.41 4.09 25.60
C ASP A 312 -21.68 5.13 26.47
N SER A 313 -22.37 6.17 26.88
CA SER A 313 -21.84 7.23 27.75
C SER A 313 -22.69 7.36 29.00
N THR A 314 -22.02 7.36 30.15
CA THR A 314 -22.60 7.67 31.47
C THR A 314 -21.86 8.83 32.10
N ASP A 315 -22.29 9.31 33.24
CA ASP A 315 -21.59 10.39 33.96
C ASP A 315 -20.15 9.98 34.35
N THR A 316 -19.90 8.68 34.54
CA THR A 316 -18.63 8.15 35.10
C THR A 316 -17.73 7.47 34.08
N ALA A 317 -18.24 7.08 32.90
CA ALA A 317 -17.46 6.35 31.91
C ALA A 317 -18.07 6.36 30.51
N TRP A 318 -17.21 6.08 29.53
CA TRP A 318 -17.57 5.62 28.19
C TRP A 318 -17.33 4.11 28.12
N THR A 319 -18.24 3.40 27.47
CA THR A 319 -18.09 1.95 27.20
C THR A 319 -18.29 1.70 25.71
N LEU A 320 -17.28 1.09 25.08
CA LEU A 320 -17.33 0.68 23.69
C LEU A 320 -17.63 -0.83 23.62
N HIS A 321 -18.61 -1.20 22.82
CA HIS A 321 -18.93 -2.58 22.49
C HIS A 321 -18.55 -2.84 21.03
N LEU A 322 -17.66 -3.80 20.81
CA LEU A 322 -17.04 -4.09 19.53
C LEU A 322 -17.60 -5.41 18.97
N GLY A 323 -18.58 -5.31 18.07
CA GLY A 323 -19.10 -6.49 17.37
C GLY A 323 -18.13 -6.99 16.32
N ASN A 324 -18.06 -8.31 16.13
CA ASN A 324 -17.11 -9.01 15.25
C ASN A 324 -15.61 -8.76 15.61
N PHE A 325 -15.33 -8.48 16.86
CA PHE A 325 -13.97 -8.40 17.38
C PHE A 325 -13.28 -9.76 17.27
N VAL A 326 -12.00 -9.78 16.82
CA VAL A 326 -11.21 -11.02 16.65
C VAL A 326 -10.10 -11.11 17.69
N ASP A 327 -9.10 -10.24 17.61
CA ASP A 327 -7.89 -10.27 18.44
C ASP A 327 -7.43 -8.88 18.87
N GLU A 328 -7.49 -7.91 17.98
CA GLU A 328 -7.24 -6.49 18.22
C GLU A 328 -8.12 -5.62 17.35
N ALA A 329 -8.39 -4.40 17.79
CA ALA A 329 -9.03 -3.37 16.96
C ALA A 329 -8.41 -2.00 17.24
N TRP A 330 -8.38 -1.16 16.21
CA TRP A 330 -7.91 0.20 16.32
C TRP A 330 -9.07 1.17 16.05
N LEU A 331 -9.18 2.19 16.87
CA LEU A 331 -10.27 3.18 16.77
C LEU A 331 -9.72 4.57 17.01
N PHE A 332 -10.31 5.56 16.35
CA PHE A 332 -10.27 6.90 16.90
C PHE A 332 -11.34 7.01 17.99
N PHE A 333 -10.92 7.57 19.12
CA PHE A 333 -11.81 7.98 20.20
C PHE A 333 -11.62 9.48 20.46
N ARG A 334 -12.71 10.22 20.41
CA ARG A 334 -12.73 11.66 20.74
C ARG A 334 -13.61 11.88 21.96
N ALA A 335 -13.09 12.63 22.93
CA ALA A 335 -13.81 13.03 24.13
C ALA A 335 -13.94 14.55 24.18
N ASN A 336 -14.95 15.12 23.51
CA ASN A 336 -15.19 16.58 23.51
C ASN A 336 -15.71 17.06 24.87
N GLU A 337 -16.37 16.18 25.61
CA GLU A 337 -16.79 16.43 27.00
C GLU A 337 -16.19 15.38 27.93
N GLY A 338 -15.59 15.84 29.02
CA GLY A 338 -14.91 14.99 29.99
C GLY A 338 -13.46 14.65 29.61
N THR A 339 -12.71 14.12 30.55
CA THR A 339 -11.30 13.73 30.34
C THR A 339 -11.14 12.23 30.56
N PRO A 340 -10.54 11.49 29.63
CA PRO A 340 -10.27 10.06 29.81
C PRO A 340 -9.37 9.78 31.01
N GLY A 341 -9.75 8.76 31.79
CA GLY A 341 -9.03 8.25 32.93
C GLY A 341 -8.48 6.86 32.68
N LYS A 342 -8.79 5.93 33.62
CA LYS A 342 -8.37 4.54 33.50
C LYS A 342 -9.09 3.84 32.35
N VAL A 343 -8.33 3.03 31.61
CA VAL A 343 -8.86 2.21 30.50
C VAL A 343 -8.79 0.74 30.91
N THR A 344 -9.85 0.00 30.60
CA THR A 344 -9.92 -1.45 30.77
C THR A 344 -10.34 -2.07 29.43
N GLY A 345 -9.68 -3.14 29.01
CA GLY A 345 -9.92 -3.82 27.73
C GLY A 345 -9.18 -3.19 26.54
N GLY A 346 -8.29 -2.21 26.80
CA GLY A 346 -7.52 -1.55 25.74
C GLY A 346 -6.48 -0.57 26.27
N GLU A 347 -5.83 0.11 25.35
CA GLU A 347 -4.85 1.17 25.60
C GLU A 347 -5.23 2.43 24.83
N LEU A 348 -5.07 3.59 25.45
CA LEU A 348 -5.47 4.89 24.88
C LEU A 348 -4.24 5.79 24.77
N THR A 349 -3.90 6.18 23.55
CA THR A 349 -2.82 7.12 23.24
C THR A 349 -3.41 8.45 22.79
N ARG A 350 -3.00 9.56 23.39
CA ARG A 350 -3.46 10.89 22.97
C ARG A 350 -2.73 11.32 21.71
N LEU A 351 -3.46 11.62 20.65
CA LEU A 351 -2.91 12.12 19.39
C LEU A 351 -2.80 13.65 19.39
N THR A 352 -3.93 14.33 19.53
CA THR A 352 -3.98 15.81 19.56
C THR A 352 -5.28 16.30 20.19
N GLY A 353 -5.24 17.36 21.00
CA GLY A 353 -6.45 17.89 21.65
C GLY A 353 -7.19 16.78 22.40
N ASP A 354 -8.44 16.57 22.03
CA ASP A 354 -9.32 15.57 22.63
C ASP A 354 -9.47 14.30 21.76
N LEU A 355 -8.61 14.14 20.76
CA LEU A 355 -8.54 12.97 19.90
C LEU A 355 -7.49 11.98 20.41
N TYR A 356 -7.90 10.74 20.52
CA TYR A 356 -7.09 9.61 20.99
C TYR A 356 -7.12 8.48 19.97
N LEU A 357 -6.03 7.72 19.90
CA LEU A 357 -5.96 6.42 19.27
C LEU A 357 -6.19 5.35 20.35
N LEU A 358 -7.22 4.56 20.20
CA LEU A 358 -7.55 3.44 21.07
C LEU A 358 -7.13 2.14 20.41
N LYS A 359 -6.30 1.37 21.09
CA LYS A 359 -6.07 -0.04 20.79
C LYS A 359 -6.94 -0.88 21.70
N ALA A 360 -7.94 -1.52 21.17
CA ALA A 360 -8.77 -2.48 21.91
C ALA A 360 -8.13 -3.86 21.89
N ASN A 361 -8.07 -4.51 23.06
CA ASN A 361 -7.57 -5.87 23.27
C ASN A 361 -8.71 -6.80 23.76
N ALA A 362 -9.93 -6.30 23.81
CA ALA A 362 -11.15 -7.02 24.17
C ALA A 362 -12.34 -6.47 23.38
N ASP A 363 -13.41 -7.23 23.29
CA ASP A 363 -14.67 -6.84 22.64
C ASP A 363 -15.44 -5.76 23.38
N THR A 364 -15.06 -5.50 24.62
CA THR A 364 -15.63 -4.43 25.46
C THR A 364 -14.48 -3.60 26.05
N VAL A 365 -14.51 -2.29 25.77
CA VAL A 365 -13.54 -1.34 26.31
C VAL A 365 -14.25 -0.31 27.16
N ARG A 366 -13.80 -0.15 28.41
CA ARG A 366 -14.31 0.86 29.35
C ARG A 366 -13.25 1.92 29.59
N ILE A 367 -13.63 3.18 29.42
CA ILE A 367 -12.81 4.38 29.67
C ILE A 367 -13.48 5.19 30.77
N GLU A 368 -12.89 5.28 31.96
CA GLU A 368 -13.40 6.08 33.06
C GLU A 368 -13.26 7.58 32.78
N LYS A 369 -14.20 8.40 33.24
CA LYS A 369 -14.10 9.86 33.21
C LYS A 369 -13.38 10.34 34.45
N LYS A 370 -12.34 11.18 34.30
CA LYS A 370 -11.62 11.77 35.44
C LYS A 370 -12.51 12.78 36.16
N GLY A 371 -12.59 12.70 37.48
CA GLY A 371 -13.33 13.66 38.29
C GLY A 371 -14.84 13.42 38.36
N ALA A 372 -15.27 12.25 37.90
CA ALA A 372 -16.67 11.80 38.05
C ALA A 372 -16.88 11.05 39.36
#